data_d7f3172b8f8cc47910a3395fb2df74e6
#
_entry.id   d7f3172b8f8cc47910a3395fb2df74e6
#
_cell.length_a   1.000
_cell.length_b   1.000
_cell.length_c   1.000
_cell.angle_alpha   90.00
_cell.angle_beta   90.00
_cell.angle_gamma   90.00
#
_symmetry.space_group_name_H-M   'P 1'
#
loop_
_entity.id
_entity.type
_entity.pdbx_description
1 polymer ?
#
loop_
_entity_poly.entity_id
_entity_poly.type
_entity_poly.pdbx_seq_one_letter_code
_entity_poly.pdbx_strand_id
1 'polypeptide(L)'
;MSVMRALWTRKIGAVCFMAALLVTAFPAVQALPAAAATRVISSTPSQGDPETPIHTKLSLQAPAGLGQAAALTCQVSSTQDAADVTAQIELPNNATLRDGNLTWRGDLTANQPVELAVTVVFTAPGDTTIQCRALSRLDARNSWGDLTALYLSVGATEVQEGFAPIPVAERVRKGGLQRAGDGQLLAD
;
A
#
# COMPACT_ATOMS: atom_id res chain seq x y z
N MET A 1 -6.34 72.44 1.27
CA MET A 1 -7.00 72.78 0.02
C MET A 1 -7.93 71.62 -0.31
N SER A 2 -9.19 71.71 0.11
CA SER A 2 -10.33 72.18 -0.66
C SER A 2 -10.58 71.28 -1.85
N VAL A 3 -11.66 70.61 -1.86
CA VAL A 3 -13.11 70.78 -2.12
C VAL A 3 -13.46 69.75 -3.19
N MET A 4 -14.50 69.01 -3.26
CA MET A 4 -15.96 69.14 -3.29
C MET A 4 -16.53 67.73 -3.60
N ARG A 5 -17.43 67.21 -2.86
CA ARG A 5 -18.88 67.08 -2.99
C ARG A 5 -19.41 66.90 -4.44
N ALA A 6 -20.10 65.78 -4.66
CA ALA A 6 -21.35 65.74 -5.39
C ALA A 6 -22.22 64.54 -4.99
N LEU A 7 -23.27 64.80 -4.27
CA LEU A 7 -24.48 63.97 -4.09
C LEU A 7 -25.20 63.89 -5.49
N TRP A 8 -25.67 62.65 -5.78
CA TRP A 8 -26.79 62.51 -6.72
C TRP A 8 -27.74 61.39 -6.21
N THR A 9 -28.79 61.90 -5.59
CA THR A 9 -30.05 61.21 -5.35
C THR A 9 -30.85 61.09 -6.63
N ARG A 10 -31.28 59.90 -7.02
CA ARG A 10 -32.47 59.72 -7.83
C ARG A 10 -33.33 58.57 -7.31
N LYS A 11 -34.48 59.05 -6.84
CA LYS A 11 -35.68 58.26 -6.56
C LYS A 11 -36.33 57.75 -7.84
N ILE A 12 -37.29 56.82 -7.67
CA ILE A 12 -38.36 56.38 -8.58
C ILE A 12 -37.99 55.02 -9.18
N GLY A 13 -38.77 53.93 -9.07
CA GLY A 13 -40.17 53.74 -8.83
C GLY A 13 -40.47 52.28 -8.58
N ALA A 14 -41.43 52.09 -7.75
CA ALA A 14 -42.02 50.76 -7.44
C ALA A 14 -42.75 50.22 -8.67
N VAL A 15 -42.43 49.02 -9.08
CA VAL A 15 -43.32 48.16 -9.88
C VAL A 15 -43.35 46.81 -9.26
N CYS A 16 -44.47 46.52 -8.58
CA CYS A 16 -44.84 45.19 -8.14
C CYS A 16 -45.07 44.29 -9.35
N PHE A 17 -44.24 43.28 -9.56
CA PHE A 17 -44.58 42.13 -10.36
C PHE A 17 -44.55 40.91 -9.43
N MET A 18 -45.75 40.53 -8.98
CA MET A 18 -45.98 39.24 -8.40
C MET A 18 -45.88 38.19 -9.52
N ALA A 19 -44.73 37.57 -9.64
CA ALA A 19 -44.58 36.33 -10.38
C ALA A 19 -44.50 35.19 -9.35
N ALA A 20 -45.64 34.46 -9.24
CA ALA A 20 -45.67 33.22 -8.46
C ALA A 20 -44.81 32.16 -9.15
N LEU A 21 -43.57 31.97 -8.68
CA LEU A 21 -42.71 30.88 -9.06
C LEU A 21 -43.11 29.63 -8.22
N LEU A 22 -43.88 28.76 -8.87
CA LEU A 22 -44.05 27.35 -8.43
C LEU A 22 -42.67 26.69 -8.47
N VAL A 23 -41.96 26.68 -7.35
CA VAL A 23 -40.75 25.86 -7.15
C VAL A 23 -41.23 24.43 -6.89
N THR A 24 -41.28 23.62 -7.93
CA THR A 24 -41.37 22.14 -7.79
C THR A 24 -40.05 21.66 -7.18
N ALA A 25 -40.05 21.45 -5.88
CA ALA A 25 -38.97 20.77 -5.16
C ALA A 25 -38.90 19.31 -5.64
N PHE A 26 -38.00 19.01 -6.59
CA PHE A 26 -37.59 17.65 -6.85
C PHE A 26 -36.75 17.18 -5.66
N PRO A 27 -37.15 16.10 -4.95
CA PRO A 27 -36.26 15.51 -3.98
C PRO A 27 -35.04 14.97 -4.73
N ALA A 28 -33.90 15.63 -4.62
CA ALA A 28 -32.63 15.08 -5.04
C ALA A 28 -32.37 13.86 -4.18
N VAL A 29 -32.60 12.69 -4.74
CA VAL A 29 -32.12 11.42 -4.16
C VAL A 29 -30.59 11.51 -4.20
N GLN A 30 -30.01 11.91 -3.08
CA GLN A 30 -28.57 11.84 -2.86
C GLN A 30 -28.24 10.35 -2.77
N ALA A 31 -27.74 9.80 -3.88
CA ALA A 31 -27.08 8.50 -3.86
C ALA A 31 -25.87 8.66 -2.91
N LEU A 32 -26.00 8.08 -1.71
CA LEU A 32 -24.86 7.92 -0.80
C LEU A 32 -23.77 7.17 -1.58
N PRO A 33 -22.53 7.71 -1.68
CA PRO A 33 -21.44 6.96 -2.27
C PRO A 33 -21.31 5.66 -1.47
N ALA A 34 -21.49 4.52 -2.14
CA ALA A 34 -21.21 3.23 -1.56
C ALA A 34 -19.73 3.28 -1.13
N ALA A 35 -19.49 3.29 0.18
CA ALA A 35 -18.15 3.18 0.72
C ALA A 35 -17.56 1.88 0.18
N ALA A 36 -16.64 1.99 -0.77
CA ALA A 36 -15.91 0.83 -1.27
C ALA A 36 -15.24 0.20 -0.06
N ALA A 37 -15.58 -1.03 0.27
CA ALA A 37 -15.00 -1.76 1.37
C ALA A 37 -13.47 -1.85 1.11
N THR A 38 -12.69 -1.11 1.87
CA THR A 38 -11.24 -1.12 1.77
C THR A 38 -10.76 -2.47 2.27
N ARG A 39 -10.34 -3.32 1.34
CA ARG A 39 -9.75 -4.62 1.67
C ARG A 39 -8.29 -4.41 2.06
N VAL A 40 -7.88 -4.96 3.19
CA VAL A 40 -6.49 -4.98 3.62
C VAL A 40 -5.92 -6.37 3.34
N ILE A 41 -4.83 -6.43 2.58
CA ILE A 41 -4.02 -7.62 2.36
C ILE A 41 -2.80 -7.50 3.28
N SER A 42 -2.58 -8.49 4.13
CA SER A 42 -1.46 -8.50 5.08
C SER A 42 -0.60 -9.72 4.85
N SER A 43 0.71 -9.55 4.98
CA SER A 43 1.63 -10.67 4.98
C SER A 43 1.33 -11.60 6.15
N THR A 44 1.47 -12.90 5.93
CA THR A 44 1.61 -13.84 7.03
C THR A 44 2.90 -13.48 7.78
N PRO A 45 2.89 -13.48 9.11
CA PRO A 45 4.13 -13.27 9.87
C PRO A 45 5.20 -14.21 9.34
N SER A 46 6.38 -13.67 9.08
CA SER A 46 7.53 -14.51 8.74
C SER A 46 7.69 -15.55 9.84
N GLN A 47 7.72 -16.82 9.47
CA GLN A 47 8.25 -17.87 10.36
C GLN A 47 9.78 -17.79 10.33
N GLY A 48 10.30 -16.55 10.46
CA GLY A 48 11.72 -16.30 10.58
C GLY A 48 12.29 -17.07 11.78
N ASP A 49 13.59 -17.12 11.83
CA ASP A 49 14.32 -17.71 12.95
C ASP A 49 13.73 -17.16 14.27
N PRO A 50 13.17 -18.02 15.14
CA PRO A 50 12.57 -17.57 16.40
C PRO A 50 13.55 -16.83 17.32
N GLU A 51 14.84 -16.86 17.00
CA GLU A 51 15.88 -16.18 17.75
C GLU A 51 16.10 -14.72 17.32
N THR A 52 15.53 -14.28 16.17
CA THR A 52 15.70 -12.87 15.79
C THR A 52 14.76 -11.98 16.60
N PRO A 53 15.28 -10.92 17.24
CA PRO A 53 14.44 -9.99 17.99
C PRO A 53 13.67 -9.01 17.11
N ILE A 54 14.07 -8.87 15.84
CA ILE A 54 13.45 -7.94 14.88
C ILE A 54 12.39 -8.67 14.07
N HIS A 55 11.22 -8.06 13.94
CA HIS A 55 10.09 -8.58 13.19
C HIS A 55 9.54 -7.52 12.25
N THR A 56 9.18 -7.95 11.05
CA THR A 56 8.56 -7.12 10.03
C THR A 56 7.16 -7.61 9.71
N LYS A 57 6.26 -6.68 9.42
CA LYS A 57 4.90 -6.96 8.94
C LYS A 57 4.57 -6.02 7.81
N LEU A 58 4.11 -6.57 6.69
CA LEU A 58 3.75 -5.82 5.51
C LEU A 58 2.23 -5.87 5.31
N SER A 59 1.61 -4.72 5.03
CA SER A 59 0.18 -4.63 4.75
C SER A 59 -0.07 -3.66 3.60
N LEU A 60 -0.99 -4.03 2.71
CA LEU A 60 -1.42 -3.24 1.57
C LEU A 60 -2.93 -2.99 1.68
N GLN A 61 -3.32 -1.73 1.63
CA GLN A 61 -4.71 -1.37 1.38
C GLN A 61 -4.94 -1.52 -0.12
N ALA A 62 -5.62 -2.61 -0.49
CA ALA A 62 -5.75 -3.00 -1.89
C ALA A 62 -6.46 -1.91 -2.69
N PRO A 63 -5.86 -1.45 -3.80
CA PRO A 63 -6.49 -0.55 -4.74
C PRO A 63 -7.56 -1.29 -5.52
N ALA A 64 -8.47 -0.54 -6.13
CA ALA A 64 -9.50 -1.12 -6.97
C ALA A 64 -8.93 -1.71 -8.29
N GLY A 65 -7.73 -1.31 -8.74
CA GLY A 65 -7.12 -1.84 -9.97
C GLY A 65 -5.84 -1.11 -10.39
N LEU A 66 -5.40 -1.39 -11.62
CA LEU A 66 -4.23 -0.78 -12.21
C LEU A 66 -4.33 0.75 -12.26
N GLY A 67 -3.21 1.43 -12.07
CA GLY A 67 -3.11 2.89 -12.10
C GLY A 67 -3.68 3.59 -10.87
N GLN A 68 -4.30 2.87 -9.94
CA GLN A 68 -4.84 3.43 -8.71
C GLN A 68 -3.81 3.41 -7.58
N ALA A 69 -3.87 4.42 -6.72
CA ALA A 69 -2.98 4.53 -5.58
C ALA A 69 -3.40 3.57 -4.48
N ALA A 70 -2.43 2.84 -3.92
CA ALA A 70 -2.59 1.96 -2.78
C ALA A 70 -1.66 2.37 -1.65
N ALA A 71 -2.16 2.40 -0.42
CA ALA A 71 -1.32 2.62 0.74
C ALA A 71 -0.66 1.29 1.16
N LEU A 72 0.66 1.31 1.23
CA LEU A 72 1.49 0.20 1.67
C LEU A 72 2.19 0.59 2.97
N THR A 73 2.10 -0.24 3.98
CA THR A 73 2.74 -0.03 5.27
C THR A 73 3.63 -1.22 5.61
N CYS A 74 4.90 -0.95 5.90
CA CYS A 74 5.79 -1.89 6.56
C CYS A 74 5.96 -1.47 8.02
N GLN A 75 5.54 -2.31 8.94
CA GLN A 75 5.74 -2.17 10.37
C GLN A 75 6.97 -2.98 10.77
N VAL A 76 7.90 -2.33 11.47
CA VAL A 76 9.11 -2.95 12.01
C VAL A 76 9.06 -2.82 13.52
N SER A 77 9.23 -3.93 14.21
CA SER A 77 9.24 -4.00 15.67
C SER A 77 10.42 -4.82 16.17
N SER A 78 10.78 -4.62 17.42
CA SER A 78 11.80 -5.44 18.08
C SER A 78 11.35 -5.79 19.50
N THR A 79 11.70 -6.99 19.96
CA THR A 79 11.44 -7.43 21.35
C THR A 79 12.45 -6.88 22.35
N GLN A 80 13.56 -6.32 21.87
CA GLN A 80 14.60 -5.64 22.65
C GLN A 80 15.08 -4.38 21.91
N ASP A 81 15.81 -3.52 22.61
CA ASP A 81 16.40 -2.34 21.98
C ASP A 81 17.40 -2.78 20.90
N ALA A 82 17.31 -2.16 19.73
CA ALA A 82 18.20 -2.44 18.61
C ALA A 82 18.69 -1.14 17.99
N ALA A 83 20.01 -0.95 17.95
CA ALA A 83 20.62 0.22 17.38
C ALA A 83 20.91 0.04 15.87
N ASP A 84 20.98 1.16 15.16
CA ASP A 84 21.37 1.24 13.75
C ASP A 84 20.58 0.27 12.84
N VAL A 85 19.28 0.22 13.03
CA VAL A 85 18.39 -0.58 12.21
C VAL A 85 18.11 0.14 10.90
N THR A 86 18.26 -0.59 9.80
CA THR A 86 17.84 -0.14 8.47
C THR A 86 16.66 -0.97 8.01
N ALA A 87 15.55 -0.31 7.70
CA ALA A 87 14.39 -0.95 7.10
C ALA A 87 14.23 -0.48 5.65
N GLN A 88 13.83 -1.40 4.76
CA GLN A 88 13.69 -1.12 3.34
C GLN A 88 12.50 -1.89 2.76
N ILE A 89 11.67 -1.17 2.01
CA ILE A 89 10.64 -1.76 1.16
C ILE A 89 11.20 -1.92 -0.25
N GLU A 90 11.10 -3.12 -0.80
CA GLU A 90 11.48 -3.44 -2.18
C GLU A 90 10.21 -3.59 -3.02
N LEU A 91 10.07 -2.70 -4.01
CA LEU A 91 8.97 -2.72 -4.95
C LEU A 91 9.33 -3.53 -6.18
N PRO A 92 8.37 -4.29 -6.75
CA PRO A 92 8.56 -5.00 -8.00
C PRO A 92 8.56 -4.05 -9.21
N ASN A 93 9.02 -4.53 -10.36
CA ASN A 93 9.12 -3.73 -11.60
C ASN A 93 7.78 -3.22 -12.13
N ASN A 94 6.66 -3.85 -11.76
CA ASN A 94 5.32 -3.44 -12.15
C ASN A 94 4.64 -2.54 -11.10
N ALA A 95 5.38 -2.04 -10.11
CA ALA A 95 4.91 -1.07 -9.15
C ALA A 95 5.84 0.13 -9.08
N THR A 96 5.27 1.32 -8.93
CA THR A 96 6.02 2.57 -8.79
C THR A 96 5.66 3.26 -7.49
N LEU A 97 6.66 3.87 -6.85
CA LEU A 97 6.46 4.74 -5.71
C LEU A 97 5.82 6.04 -6.18
N ARG A 98 4.70 6.41 -5.57
CA ARG A 98 4.04 7.69 -5.78
C ARG A 98 4.38 8.70 -4.70
N ASP A 99 4.43 8.24 -3.44
CA ASP A 99 4.70 9.10 -2.28
C ASP A 99 5.30 8.29 -1.12
N GLY A 100 6.06 8.96 -0.26
CA GLY A 100 6.73 8.39 0.90
C GLY A 100 8.18 7.99 0.65
N ASN A 101 8.79 7.32 1.63
CA ASN A 101 10.16 6.83 1.57
C ASN A 101 10.22 5.31 1.71
N LEU A 102 10.91 4.65 0.80
CA LEU A 102 11.11 3.19 0.82
C LEU A 102 12.12 2.72 1.87
N THR A 103 12.86 3.65 2.47
CA THR A 103 13.92 3.32 3.44
C THR A 103 13.75 4.13 4.71
N TRP A 104 14.05 3.50 5.84
CA TRP A 104 14.15 4.13 7.15
C TRP A 104 15.41 3.65 7.84
N ARG A 105 16.03 4.50 8.64
CA ARG A 105 17.18 4.16 9.48
C ARG A 105 17.05 4.86 10.82
N GLY A 106 17.29 4.12 11.89
CA GLY A 106 17.23 4.64 13.24
C GLY A 106 17.37 3.53 14.27
N ASP A 107 17.14 3.86 15.52
CA ASP A 107 17.14 2.91 16.62
C ASP A 107 15.71 2.44 16.91
N LEU A 108 15.53 1.17 17.20
CA LEU A 108 14.27 0.60 17.68
C LEU A 108 14.31 0.48 19.19
N THR A 109 13.25 0.95 19.84
CA THR A 109 13.00 0.70 21.25
C THR A 109 12.16 -0.57 21.40
N ALA A 110 12.47 -1.37 22.40
CA ALA A 110 11.75 -2.62 22.67
C ALA A 110 10.23 -2.41 22.71
N ASN A 111 9.50 -3.23 21.96
CA ASN A 111 8.04 -3.22 21.84
C ASN A 111 7.41 -1.91 21.33
N GLN A 112 8.20 -1.02 20.73
CA GLN A 112 7.70 0.18 20.06
C GLN A 112 7.90 0.01 18.54
N PRO A 113 6.82 -0.25 17.78
CA PRO A 113 6.94 -0.41 16.34
C PRO A 113 7.17 0.93 15.64
N VAL A 114 7.94 0.88 14.55
CA VAL A 114 8.11 1.96 13.60
C VAL A 114 7.40 1.58 12.31
N GLU A 115 6.75 2.54 11.66
CA GLU A 115 6.01 2.32 10.43
C GLU A 115 6.62 3.11 9.27
N LEU A 116 6.88 2.40 8.16
CA LEU A 116 7.18 2.97 6.87
C LEU A 116 5.88 2.94 6.05
N ALA A 117 5.25 4.09 5.90
CA ALA A 117 4.05 4.24 5.10
C ALA A 117 4.39 4.88 3.76
N VAL A 118 4.00 4.23 2.66
CA VAL A 118 4.23 4.69 1.29
C VAL A 118 2.97 4.51 0.46
N THR A 119 2.86 5.29 -0.60
CA THR A 119 1.81 5.14 -1.61
C THR A 119 2.42 4.57 -2.88
N VAL A 120 1.86 3.47 -3.36
CA VAL A 120 2.32 2.78 -4.57
C VAL A 120 1.24 2.75 -5.64
N VAL A 121 1.64 2.61 -6.90
CA VAL A 121 0.75 2.44 -8.05
C VAL A 121 1.25 1.26 -8.86
N PHE A 122 0.38 0.28 -9.14
CA PHE A 122 0.69 -0.82 -10.04
C PHE A 122 0.48 -0.38 -11.49
N THR A 123 1.50 -0.60 -12.33
CA THR A 123 1.55 -0.13 -13.72
C THR A 123 1.28 -1.22 -14.74
N ALA A 124 1.40 -2.49 -14.36
CA ALA A 124 1.14 -3.64 -15.22
C ALA A 124 0.50 -4.78 -14.41
N PRO A 125 -0.35 -5.61 -15.06
CA PRO A 125 -0.94 -6.79 -14.43
C PRO A 125 0.09 -7.90 -14.27
N GLY A 126 -0.19 -8.85 -13.41
CA GLY A 126 0.59 -10.07 -13.19
C GLY A 126 0.88 -10.35 -11.73
N ASP A 127 1.45 -11.54 -11.50
CA ASP A 127 1.87 -11.95 -10.18
C ASP A 127 3.14 -11.20 -9.79
N THR A 128 3.18 -10.74 -8.55
CA THR A 128 4.25 -9.87 -8.07
C THR A 128 4.48 -10.04 -6.58
N THR A 129 5.63 -9.58 -6.12
CA THR A 129 6.02 -9.68 -4.70
C THR A 129 6.58 -8.35 -4.23
N ILE A 130 6.03 -7.85 -3.15
CA ILE A 130 6.59 -6.72 -2.40
C ILE A 130 7.29 -7.31 -1.19
N GLN A 131 8.48 -6.80 -0.87
CA GLN A 131 9.24 -7.24 0.29
C GLN A 131 9.51 -6.08 1.23
N CYS A 132 9.52 -6.36 2.53
CA CYS A 132 10.04 -5.46 3.55
C CYS A 132 11.13 -6.20 4.33
N ARG A 133 12.31 -5.60 4.39
CA ARG A 133 13.47 -6.12 5.09
C ARG A 133 13.90 -5.14 6.17
N ALA A 134 14.18 -5.63 7.35
CA ALA A 134 14.80 -4.87 8.43
C ALA A 134 16.07 -5.57 8.91
N LEU A 135 17.15 -4.81 9.05
CA LEU A 135 18.47 -5.31 9.47
C LEU A 135 19.05 -4.39 10.53
N SER A 136 19.54 -4.95 11.63
CA SER A 136 20.41 -4.29 12.60
C SER A 136 21.81 -4.87 12.49
N ARG A 137 22.81 -4.03 12.36
CA ARG A 137 24.19 -4.47 12.32
C ARG A 137 24.75 -4.51 13.75
N LEU A 138 25.12 -5.70 14.21
CA LEU A 138 25.72 -5.90 15.52
C LEU A 138 27.24 -5.61 15.50
N ASP A 139 27.92 -6.08 14.45
CA ASP A 139 29.32 -5.86 14.19
C ASP A 139 29.65 -5.99 12.69
N ALA A 140 30.93 -6.03 12.31
CA ALA A 140 31.35 -6.13 10.92
C ALA A 140 30.92 -7.43 10.21
N ARG A 141 30.54 -8.49 10.96
CA ARG A 141 30.22 -9.82 10.41
C ARG A 141 28.84 -10.31 10.80
N ASN A 142 28.23 -9.75 11.85
CA ASN A 142 26.96 -10.21 12.40
C ASN A 142 25.88 -9.14 12.23
N SER A 143 24.71 -9.57 11.77
CA SER A 143 23.53 -8.76 11.70
C SER A 143 22.30 -9.58 12.10
N TRP A 144 21.37 -8.95 12.76
CA TRP A 144 20.02 -9.48 12.96
C TRP A 144 19.09 -8.87 11.94
N GLY A 145 18.10 -9.65 11.54
CA GLY A 145 17.11 -9.10 10.63
C GLY A 145 15.93 -10.00 10.40
N ASP A 146 14.96 -9.43 9.75
CA ASP A 146 13.76 -10.13 9.30
C ASP A 146 13.38 -9.66 7.89
N LEU A 147 12.76 -10.55 7.14
CA LEU A 147 12.26 -10.32 5.79
C LEU A 147 10.83 -10.83 5.70
N THR A 148 9.92 -9.94 5.33
CA THR A 148 8.53 -10.29 5.05
C THR A 148 8.20 -10.02 3.60
N ALA A 149 7.50 -10.95 2.96
CA ALA A 149 7.04 -10.84 1.59
C ALA A 149 5.50 -10.83 1.52
N LEU A 150 4.96 -9.97 0.66
CA LEU A 150 3.56 -9.93 0.31
C LEU A 150 3.42 -10.34 -1.16
N TYR A 151 2.77 -11.48 -1.38
CA TYR A 151 2.51 -12.01 -2.71
C TYR A 151 1.18 -11.49 -3.22
N LEU A 152 1.16 -10.94 -4.42
CA LEU A 152 0.00 -10.29 -5.00
C LEU A 152 -0.24 -10.78 -6.41
N SER A 153 -1.50 -10.91 -6.79
CA SER A 153 -1.95 -11.04 -8.16
C SER A 153 -2.65 -9.74 -8.56
N VAL A 154 -2.02 -9.00 -9.47
CA VAL A 154 -2.51 -7.69 -9.93
C VAL A 154 -3.34 -7.90 -11.19
N GLY A 155 -4.65 -7.68 -11.08
CA GLY A 155 -5.59 -7.68 -12.20
C GLY A 155 -5.87 -6.28 -12.73
N ALA A 156 -6.62 -6.20 -13.82
CA ALA A 156 -7.02 -4.93 -14.42
C ALA A 156 -7.93 -4.10 -13.51
N THR A 157 -8.78 -4.77 -12.73
CA THR A 157 -9.82 -4.14 -11.91
C THR A 157 -9.58 -4.24 -10.40
N GLU A 158 -8.74 -5.18 -9.97
CA GLU A 158 -8.46 -5.42 -8.56
C GLU A 158 -7.08 -6.02 -8.32
N VAL A 159 -6.60 -5.89 -7.10
CA VAL A 159 -5.41 -6.56 -6.58
C VAL A 159 -5.85 -7.57 -5.53
N GLN A 160 -5.38 -8.80 -5.66
CA GLN A 160 -5.70 -9.90 -4.75
C GLN A 160 -4.44 -10.43 -4.09
N GLU A 161 -4.62 -11.15 -2.98
CA GLU A 161 -3.57 -11.94 -2.40
C GLU A 161 -3.15 -13.05 -3.37
N GLY A 162 -1.86 -13.11 -3.67
CA GLY A 162 -1.26 -14.14 -4.51
C GLY A 162 -0.71 -15.29 -3.67
N PHE A 163 -0.11 -16.24 -4.35
CA PHE A 163 0.51 -17.39 -3.70
C PHE A 163 2.04 -17.27 -3.72
N ALA A 164 2.67 -17.66 -2.62
CA ALA A 164 4.11 -17.80 -2.60
C ALA A 164 4.56 -18.80 -3.69
N PRO A 165 5.63 -18.48 -4.44
CA PRO A 165 6.18 -19.41 -5.42
C PRO A 165 6.54 -20.74 -4.74
N ILE A 166 6.05 -21.86 -5.25
CA ILE A 166 6.41 -23.17 -4.74
C ILE A 166 7.89 -23.41 -5.04
N PRO A 167 8.73 -23.71 -4.06
CA PRO A 167 10.14 -24.04 -4.29
C PRO A 167 10.28 -25.14 -5.34
N VAL A 168 11.28 -25.01 -6.21
CA VAL A 168 11.52 -25.98 -7.31
C VAL A 168 11.57 -27.43 -6.80
N ALA A 169 12.25 -27.66 -5.67
CA ALA A 169 12.34 -28.99 -5.05
C ALA A 169 10.96 -29.54 -4.64
N GLU A 170 10.04 -28.71 -4.22
CA GLU A 170 8.69 -29.12 -3.84
C GLU A 170 7.80 -29.32 -5.07
N ARG A 171 7.97 -28.52 -6.12
CA ARG A 171 7.32 -28.74 -7.42
C ARG A 171 7.70 -30.10 -8.02
N VAL A 172 8.99 -30.43 -8.00
CA VAL A 172 9.50 -31.73 -8.44
C VAL A 172 8.82 -32.88 -7.68
N ARG A 173 8.64 -32.74 -6.38
CA ARG A 173 8.00 -33.77 -5.54
C ARG A 173 6.49 -33.90 -5.82
N LYS A 174 5.78 -32.79 -6.02
CA LYS A 174 4.33 -32.79 -6.26
C LYS A 174 3.96 -33.08 -7.72
N GLY A 175 4.83 -32.72 -8.65
CA GLY A 175 4.59 -32.87 -10.09
C GLY A 175 4.96 -34.24 -10.67
N GLY A 176 5.31 -35.25 -9.82
CA GLY A 176 5.57 -36.61 -10.30
C GLY A 176 6.67 -36.69 -11.36
N LEU A 177 7.72 -35.84 -11.30
CA LEU A 177 8.83 -35.89 -12.23
C LEU A 177 9.51 -37.25 -12.21
N GLN A 178 9.34 -38.00 -13.27
CA GLN A 178 10.03 -39.27 -13.47
C GLN A 178 11.39 -39.03 -14.12
N ARG A 179 12.38 -39.78 -13.65
CA ARG A 179 13.70 -39.74 -14.25
C ARG A 179 13.68 -40.66 -15.47
N ALA A 180 13.83 -40.07 -16.63
CA ALA A 180 14.03 -40.85 -17.84
C ALA A 180 15.37 -41.63 -17.76
N GLY A 181 15.47 -42.77 -18.43
CA GLY A 181 16.63 -43.62 -18.35
C GLY A 181 17.94 -43.02 -18.81
N ASP A 182 17.89 -41.93 -19.53
CA ASP A 182 19.01 -41.08 -19.99
C ASP A 182 19.43 -40.00 -18.99
N GLY A 183 18.79 -39.93 -17.83
CA GLY A 183 19.10 -38.96 -16.79
C GLY A 183 18.37 -37.62 -16.90
N GLN A 184 17.51 -37.45 -17.91
CA GLN A 184 16.67 -36.28 -18.03
C GLN A 184 15.44 -36.36 -17.10
N LEU A 185 15.03 -35.22 -16.53
CA LEU A 185 13.80 -35.09 -15.77
C LEU A 185 12.68 -34.67 -16.71
N LEU A 186 11.67 -35.50 -16.83
CA LEU A 186 10.45 -35.20 -17.56
C LEU A 186 9.33 -34.87 -16.57
N ALA A 187 8.51 -33.88 -16.88
CA ALA A 187 7.27 -33.60 -16.16
C ALA A 187 6.14 -34.38 -16.85
N ASP A 188 5.35 -35.10 -16.07
CA ASP A 188 4.07 -35.67 -16.53
C ASP A 188 2.99 -34.58 -16.60
#